data_529624aba2b4b254c9cf98a061593121
#
_entry.id   529624aba2b4b254c9cf98a061593121
#
_cell.length_a   1.000
_cell.length_b   1.000
_cell.length_c   1.000
_cell.angle_alpha   90.00
_cell.angle_beta   90.00
_cell.angle_gamma   90.00
#
_symmetry.space_group_name_H-M   'P 1'
#
loop_
_entity.id
_entity.type
_entity.pdbx_description
1 polymer ?
#
loop_
_entity_poly.entity_id
_entity_poly.type
_entity_poly.pdbx_seq_one_letter_code
_entity_poly.pdbx_strand_id
1 'polypeptide(L)'
;ITSRTKAVIPVHLFGQCADMTAINGIAKRRGLRVIEDACQAIGAAQNGRRAGILADVGCFSFFPTKNLGGFGDGGLMTTDNDGLAEALAMLRVHGSRVRYLHEAVGINSRLDALQAAVLHVKLKYLDQWTEGRRRNADRYQRLFTEAQLLDRVILPVTTPGNFHVYNQYTVRVRQRDDLRNFLKEKGVGSEVYYPLPMHLQNCYRDLGYHKGSFPVSERAAEEVLSLPIYAELTEEQQAYVVQMIGEFYR
;
A
#
# COMPACT_ATOMS: atom_id res chain seq x y z
N ILE A 1 -6.64 -17.09 14.55
CA ILE A 1 -5.62 -18.14 14.24
C ILE A 1 -6.16 -19.49 14.68
N THR A 2 -6.12 -20.47 13.79
CA THR A 2 -6.54 -21.86 14.03
C THR A 2 -5.42 -22.83 13.68
N SER A 3 -5.61 -24.13 13.91
CA SER A 3 -4.64 -25.17 13.50
C SER A 3 -4.42 -25.25 11.97
N ARG A 4 -5.32 -24.67 11.17
CA ARG A 4 -5.21 -24.58 9.71
C ARG A 4 -4.42 -23.36 9.24
N THR A 5 -4.20 -22.35 10.08
CA THR A 5 -3.46 -21.13 9.74
C THR A 5 -1.98 -21.49 9.48
N LYS A 6 -1.45 -21.10 8.33
CA LYS A 6 -0.06 -21.37 7.92
C LYS A 6 0.79 -20.12 7.86
N ALA A 7 0.21 -19.00 7.49
CA ALA A 7 0.91 -17.73 7.35
C ALA A 7 0.00 -16.55 7.66
N VAL A 8 0.62 -15.39 7.88
CA VAL A 8 -0.03 -14.08 7.99
C VAL A 8 0.55 -13.20 6.90
N ILE A 9 -0.31 -12.45 6.21
CA ILE A 9 0.09 -11.48 5.19
C ILE A 9 -0.33 -10.08 5.66
N PRO A 10 0.52 -9.38 6.43
CA PRO A 10 0.27 -7.98 6.76
C PRO A 10 0.46 -7.10 5.53
N VAL A 11 -0.48 -6.18 5.32
CA VAL A 11 -0.40 -5.20 4.25
C VAL A 11 0.09 -3.87 4.81
N HIS A 12 1.15 -3.32 4.23
CA HIS A 12 1.67 -1.99 4.52
C HIS A 12 0.88 -0.94 3.73
N LEU A 13 -0.39 -0.82 4.11
CA LEU A 13 -1.39 -0.08 3.35
C LEU A 13 -1.04 1.40 3.28
N PHE A 14 -1.25 1.99 2.10
CA PHE A 14 -1.03 3.39 1.77
C PHE A 14 0.42 3.89 1.91
N GLY A 15 1.35 3.01 2.28
CA GLY A 15 2.78 3.35 2.41
C GLY A 15 3.28 3.47 3.84
N GLN A 16 2.57 2.92 4.82
CA GLN A 16 2.99 2.79 6.21
C GLN A 16 3.05 1.33 6.64
N CYS A 17 4.09 0.94 7.37
CA CYS A 17 4.19 -0.41 7.89
C CYS A 17 3.04 -0.74 8.86
N ALA A 18 2.47 -1.94 8.74
CA ALA A 18 1.65 -2.51 9.80
C ALA A 18 2.47 -2.67 11.09
N ASP A 19 1.82 -2.93 12.21
CA ASP A 19 2.56 -3.21 13.46
C ASP A 19 3.26 -4.58 13.38
N MET A 20 4.43 -4.57 12.70
CA MET A 20 5.22 -5.78 12.49
C MET A 20 5.81 -6.33 13.79
N THR A 21 6.01 -5.50 14.79
CA THR A 21 6.48 -5.95 16.11
C THR A 21 5.45 -6.87 16.76
N ALA A 22 4.20 -6.43 16.81
CA ALA A 22 3.11 -7.24 17.35
C ALA A 22 2.83 -8.48 16.50
N ILE A 23 2.76 -8.33 15.17
CA ILE A 23 2.47 -9.42 14.22
C ILE A 23 3.53 -10.50 14.31
N ASN A 24 4.82 -10.16 14.24
CA ASN A 24 5.93 -11.10 14.34
C ASN A 24 5.97 -11.79 15.71
N GLY A 25 5.65 -11.06 16.79
CA GLY A 25 5.52 -11.65 18.12
C GLY A 25 4.45 -12.74 18.18
N ILE A 26 3.29 -12.49 17.56
CA ILE A 26 2.20 -13.49 17.47
C ILE A 26 2.61 -14.66 16.57
N ALA A 27 3.14 -14.38 15.39
CA ALA A 27 3.56 -15.38 14.42
C ALA A 27 4.60 -16.35 15.02
N LYS A 28 5.61 -15.80 15.69
CA LYS A 28 6.66 -16.60 16.37
C LYS A 28 6.07 -17.55 17.43
N ARG A 29 5.16 -17.06 18.28
CA ARG A 29 4.50 -17.90 19.31
C ARG A 29 3.62 -19.01 18.72
N ARG A 30 3.13 -18.81 17.50
CA ARG A 30 2.21 -19.74 16.81
C ARG A 30 2.87 -20.57 15.72
N GLY A 31 4.18 -20.42 15.49
CA GLY A 31 4.91 -21.12 14.43
C GLY A 31 4.43 -20.76 13.01
N LEU A 32 3.97 -19.51 12.81
CA LEU A 32 3.45 -19.04 11.52
C LEU A 32 4.53 -18.33 10.73
N ARG A 33 4.43 -18.39 9.40
CA ARG A 33 5.21 -17.57 8.48
C ARG A 33 4.56 -16.20 8.31
N VAL A 34 5.39 -15.20 8.02
CA VAL A 34 4.91 -13.83 7.75
C VAL A 34 5.43 -13.38 6.39
N ILE A 35 4.53 -12.89 5.54
CA ILE A 35 4.84 -12.35 4.21
C ILE A 35 4.37 -10.91 4.17
N GLU A 36 5.30 -9.97 4.06
CA GLU A 36 4.95 -8.54 3.94
C GLU A 36 4.36 -8.26 2.55
N ASP A 37 3.13 -7.79 2.49
CA ASP A 37 2.64 -7.07 1.32
C ASP A 37 3.07 -5.60 1.42
N ALA A 38 4.25 -5.31 0.88
CA ALA A 38 4.84 -3.97 0.82
C ALA A 38 4.59 -3.28 -0.55
N CYS A 39 3.58 -3.73 -1.31
CA CYS A 39 3.28 -3.22 -2.66
C CYS A 39 2.96 -1.72 -2.72
N GLN A 40 2.68 -1.09 -1.60
CA GLN A 40 2.48 0.37 -1.48
C GLN A 40 3.54 1.04 -0.60
N ALA A 41 4.58 0.32 -0.17
CA ALA A 41 5.43 0.76 0.93
C ALA A 41 6.93 0.69 0.62
N ILE A 42 7.32 0.80 -0.65
CA ILE A 42 8.75 0.85 -1.00
C ILE A 42 9.40 2.07 -0.34
N GLY A 43 10.47 1.83 0.42
CA GLY A 43 11.14 2.86 1.20
C GLY A 43 10.54 3.15 2.57
N ALA A 44 9.35 2.64 2.91
CA ALA A 44 8.78 2.73 4.26
C ALA A 44 9.67 2.02 5.29
N ALA A 45 9.53 2.39 6.57
CA ALA A 45 10.28 1.75 7.65
C ALA A 45 9.45 1.72 8.95
N GLN A 46 9.76 0.77 9.81
CA GLN A 46 9.29 0.71 11.18
C GLN A 46 10.49 0.53 12.13
N ASN A 47 10.61 1.41 13.12
CA ASN A 47 11.71 1.41 14.09
C ASN A 47 13.12 1.36 13.43
N GLY A 48 13.29 2.12 12.34
CA GLY A 48 14.54 2.21 11.58
C GLY A 48 14.81 1.03 10.62
N ARG A 49 13.98 0.00 10.60
CA ARG A 49 14.09 -1.13 9.67
C ARG A 49 13.15 -0.95 8.48
N ARG A 50 13.65 -1.14 7.27
CA ARG A 50 12.88 -0.97 6.03
C ARG A 50 11.81 -2.05 5.88
N ALA A 51 10.66 -1.68 5.28
CA ALA A 51 9.70 -2.66 4.76
C ALA A 51 10.38 -3.60 3.78
N GLY A 52 9.94 -4.86 3.75
CA GLY A 52 10.51 -5.93 2.94
C GLY A 52 11.60 -6.76 3.61
N ILE A 53 12.08 -6.32 4.79
CA ILE A 53 13.03 -7.09 5.63
C ILE A 53 12.53 -7.24 7.08
N LEU A 54 11.24 -7.02 7.29
CA LEU A 54 10.61 -7.10 8.61
C LEU A 54 10.08 -8.49 8.92
N ALA A 55 10.00 -9.38 7.91
CA ALA A 55 9.41 -10.71 8.02
C ALA A 55 10.18 -11.76 7.18
N ASP A 56 9.58 -12.96 6.95
CA ASP A 56 10.23 -14.04 6.19
C ASP A 56 10.43 -13.66 4.71
N VAL A 57 9.44 -12.98 4.11
CA VAL A 57 9.46 -12.52 2.71
C VAL A 57 8.80 -11.16 2.63
N GLY A 58 9.37 -10.24 1.87
CA GLY A 58 8.74 -8.97 1.48
C GLY A 58 8.36 -8.97 0.00
N CYS A 59 7.20 -8.42 -0.33
CA CYS A 59 6.69 -8.32 -1.69
C CYS A 59 6.45 -6.85 -2.07
N PHE A 60 7.02 -6.42 -3.20
CA PHE A 60 6.87 -5.07 -3.75
C PHE A 60 6.23 -5.10 -5.12
N SER A 61 5.51 -4.04 -5.47
CA SER A 61 4.93 -3.83 -6.79
C SER A 61 5.62 -2.67 -7.50
N PHE A 62 5.90 -2.87 -8.78
CA PHE A 62 6.37 -1.83 -9.70
C PHE A 62 5.29 -1.41 -10.69
N PHE A 63 4.01 -1.67 -10.38
CA PHE A 63 2.90 -1.15 -11.17
C PHE A 63 3.08 0.36 -11.41
N PRO A 64 2.76 0.92 -12.59
CA PRO A 64 3.14 2.29 -13.00
C PRO A 64 2.79 3.41 -12.02
N THR A 65 1.71 3.25 -11.24
CA THR A 65 1.25 4.28 -10.27
C THR A 65 1.94 4.19 -8.90
N LYS A 66 2.84 3.21 -8.69
CA LYS A 66 3.58 3.08 -7.43
C LYS A 66 4.66 4.15 -7.29
N ASN A 67 5.09 4.43 -6.05
CA ASN A 67 6.17 5.38 -5.78
C ASN A 67 7.44 5.09 -6.60
N LEU A 68 7.72 3.81 -6.84
CA LEU A 68 8.69 3.34 -7.82
C LEU A 68 7.95 2.46 -8.84
N GLY A 69 7.36 3.06 -9.87
CA GLY A 69 6.62 2.36 -10.93
C GLY A 69 7.45 2.20 -12.20
N GLY A 70 7.32 1.04 -12.85
CA GLY A 70 7.82 0.80 -14.20
C GLY A 70 6.91 1.43 -15.27
N PHE A 71 7.15 1.08 -16.53
CA PHE A 71 6.28 1.41 -17.68
C PHE A 71 5.29 0.28 -18.01
N GLY A 72 5.13 -0.66 -17.10
CA GLY A 72 4.24 -1.82 -17.16
C GLY A 72 4.31 -2.58 -15.86
N ASP A 73 3.78 -3.80 -15.84
CA ASP A 73 3.77 -4.65 -14.65
C ASP A 73 5.18 -5.07 -14.24
N GLY A 74 5.37 -5.22 -12.95
CA GLY A 74 6.61 -5.69 -12.35
C GLY A 74 6.49 -5.79 -10.84
N GLY A 75 7.41 -6.51 -10.23
CA GLY A 75 7.50 -6.67 -8.79
C GLY A 75 8.85 -7.21 -8.35
N LEU A 76 9.05 -7.22 -7.04
CA LEU A 76 10.26 -7.72 -6.39
C LEU A 76 9.85 -8.47 -5.12
N MET A 77 10.54 -9.56 -4.85
CA MET A 77 10.49 -10.26 -3.56
C MET A 77 11.85 -10.14 -2.88
N THR A 78 11.83 -9.98 -1.56
CA THR A 78 13.03 -9.88 -0.71
C THR A 78 12.96 -10.90 0.42
N THR A 79 14.08 -11.48 0.81
CA THR A 79 14.21 -12.37 1.96
C THR A 79 15.67 -12.45 2.41
N ASP A 80 15.88 -12.64 3.71
CA ASP A 80 17.21 -12.90 4.29
C ASP A 80 17.50 -14.42 4.39
N ASN A 81 16.62 -15.28 3.88
CA ASN A 81 16.77 -16.73 3.91
C ASN A 81 17.18 -17.26 2.54
N ASP A 82 18.38 -17.81 2.43
CA ASP A 82 18.95 -18.31 1.17
C ASP A 82 18.09 -19.40 0.53
N GLY A 83 17.54 -20.34 1.33
CA GLY A 83 16.66 -21.39 0.81
C GLY A 83 15.36 -20.86 0.24
N LEU A 84 14.77 -19.80 0.85
CA LEU A 84 13.62 -19.11 0.28
C LEU A 84 14.00 -18.33 -0.98
N ALA A 85 15.15 -17.66 -1.01
CA ALA A 85 15.64 -16.94 -2.18
C ALA A 85 15.81 -17.87 -3.38
N GLU A 86 16.43 -19.05 -3.19
CA GLU A 86 16.57 -20.07 -4.22
C GLU A 86 15.22 -20.60 -4.71
N ALA A 87 14.31 -20.93 -3.78
CA ALA A 87 12.98 -21.43 -4.13
C ALA A 87 12.17 -20.40 -4.92
N LEU A 88 12.17 -19.13 -4.50
CA LEU A 88 11.50 -18.03 -5.20
C LEU A 88 12.10 -17.81 -6.59
N ALA A 89 13.43 -17.83 -6.73
CA ALA A 89 14.13 -17.70 -8.01
C ALA A 89 13.77 -18.84 -8.98
N MET A 90 13.70 -20.07 -8.47
CA MET A 90 13.31 -21.25 -9.24
C MET A 90 11.83 -21.18 -9.68
N LEU A 91 10.92 -20.90 -8.76
CA LEU A 91 9.48 -20.84 -9.04
C LEU A 91 9.14 -19.75 -10.08
N ARG A 92 9.84 -18.61 -10.04
CA ARG A 92 9.70 -17.48 -10.99
C ARG A 92 9.97 -17.86 -12.45
N VAL A 93 10.75 -18.91 -12.69
CA VAL A 93 11.16 -19.39 -14.02
C VAL A 93 10.68 -20.81 -14.28
N HIS A 94 9.39 -21.05 -14.13
CA HIS A 94 8.71 -22.31 -14.41
C HIS A 94 9.15 -23.48 -13.51
N GLY A 95 9.66 -23.21 -12.30
CA GLY A 95 10.14 -24.26 -11.40
C GLY A 95 11.43 -24.93 -11.84
N SER A 96 12.30 -24.23 -12.59
CA SER A 96 13.56 -24.78 -13.09
C SER A 96 14.77 -24.03 -12.54
N ARG A 97 15.80 -24.79 -12.14
CA ARG A 97 17.14 -24.29 -11.83
C ARG A 97 18.06 -24.32 -13.05
N VAL A 98 17.90 -25.36 -13.85
CA VAL A 98 18.62 -25.57 -15.10
C VAL A 98 17.60 -25.48 -16.24
N ARG A 99 17.94 -24.77 -17.31
CA ARG A 99 17.08 -24.56 -18.47
C ARG A 99 16.55 -25.91 -19.00
N TYR A 100 15.21 -25.98 -19.17
CA TYR A 100 14.44 -27.15 -19.60
C TYR A 100 14.33 -28.30 -18.59
N LEU A 101 14.95 -28.22 -17.40
CA LEU A 101 14.78 -29.21 -16.34
C LEU A 101 13.96 -28.61 -15.21
N HIS A 102 12.71 -29.07 -15.04
CA HIS A 102 11.75 -28.54 -14.10
C HIS A 102 11.68 -29.41 -12.86
N GLU A 103 11.98 -28.88 -11.68
CA GLU A 103 11.95 -29.56 -10.40
C GLU A 103 10.61 -29.39 -9.67
N ALA A 104 9.88 -28.34 -10.00
CA ALA A 104 8.57 -28.01 -9.44
C ALA A 104 7.67 -27.36 -10.48
N VAL A 105 6.36 -27.30 -10.19
CA VAL A 105 5.43 -26.49 -10.97
C VAL A 105 5.64 -25.02 -10.56
N GLY A 106 6.11 -24.20 -11.50
CA GLY A 106 6.33 -22.79 -11.30
C GLY A 106 5.55 -21.93 -12.30
N ILE A 107 5.82 -20.63 -12.32
CA ILE A 107 5.17 -19.65 -13.18
C ILE A 107 6.22 -18.88 -14.01
N ASN A 108 5.78 -18.19 -15.04
CA ASN A 108 6.58 -17.17 -15.68
C ASN A 108 6.31 -15.82 -14.99
N SER A 109 7.18 -15.44 -14.07
CA SER A 109 7.09 -14.20 -13.29
C SER A 109 8.42 -13.47 -13.25
N ARG A 110 9.02 -13.31 -14.43
CA ARG A 110 10.28 -12.58 -14.60
C ARG A 110 10.00 -11.09 -14.76
N LEU A 111 10.96 -10.26 -14.37
CA LEU A 111 10.96 -8.84 -14.70
C LEU A 111 11.67 -8.63 -16.03
N ASP A 112 11.02 -7.95 -16.98
CA ASP A 112 11.62 -7.63 -18.26
C ASP A 112 12.80 -6.65 -18.11
N ALA A 113 13.85 -6.86 -18.89
CA ALA A 113 15.05 -6.03 -18.84
C ALA A 113 14.77 -4.56 -19.13
N LEU A 114 13.79 -4.26 -20.00
CA LEU A 114 13.35 -2.88 -20.27
C LEU A 114 12.73 -2.25 -19.02
N GLN A 115 11.87 -2.97 -18.30
CA GLN A 115 11.29 -2.49 -17.05
C GLN A 115 12.37 -2.30 -15.98
N ALA A 116 13.31 -3.23 -15.87
CA ALA A 116 14.43 -3.10 -14.95
C ALA A 116 15.30 -1.86 -15.24
N ALA A 117 15.54 -1.54 -16.50
CA ALA A 117 16.28 -0.34 -16.91
C ALA A 117 15.54 0.94 -16.52
N VAL A 118 14.22 1.02 -16.73
CA VAL A 118 13.38 2.14 -16.29
C VAL A 118 13.44 2.31 -14.77
N LEU A 119 13.27 1.22 -14.02
CA LEU A 119 13.32 1.23 -12.56
C LEU A 119 14.70 1.64 -12.05
N HIS A 120 15.78 1.20 -12.67
CA HIS A 120 17.15 1.59 -12.30
C HIS A 120 17.38 3.10 -12.44
N VAL A 121 16.85 3.74 -13.46
CA VAL A 121 16.91 5.19 -13.61
C VAL A 121 16.10 5.89 -12.52
N LYS A 122 14.85 5.46 -12.31
CA LYS A 122 13.89 6.06 -11.37
C LYS A 122 14.28 5.87 -9.90
N LEU A 123 14.93 4.76 -9.57
CA LEU A 123 15.35 4.44 -8.19
C LEU A 123 16.23 5.54 -7.58
N LYS A 124 17.03 6.22 -8.37
CA LYS A 124 17.91 7.32 -7.94
C LYS A 124 17.14 8.52 -7.37
N TYR A 125 15.86 8.66 -7.73
CA TYR A 125 14.99 9.77 -7.33
C TYR A 125 13.98 9.37 -6.24
N LEU A 126 13.91 8.09 -5.86
CA LEU A 126 12.88 7.58 -4.95
C LEU A 126 12.85 8.31 -3.62
N ASP A 127 14.00 8.55 -3.00
CA ASP A 127 14.08 9.22 -1.70
C ASP A 127 13.63 10.69 -1.82
N GLN A 128 14.03 11.39 -2.89
CA GLN A 128 13.58 12.76 -3.17
C GLN A 128 12.06 12.83 -3.36
N TRP A 129 11.47 11.91 -4.12
CA TRP A 129 10.02 11.84 -4.31
C TRP A 129 9.29 11.50 -3.02
N THR A 130 9.84 10.62 -2.21
CA THR A 130 9.29 10.27 -0.90
C THR A 130 9.25 11.50 0.02
N GLU A 131 10.34 12.26 0.10
CA GLU A 131 10.35 13.50 0.88
C GLU A 131 9.38 14.56 0.33
N GLY A 132 9.22 14.66 -1.00
CA GLY A 132 8.21 15.50 -1.61
C GLY A 132 6.79 15.12 -1.17
N ARG A 133 6.44 13.83 -1.20
CA ARG A 133 5.15 13.32 -0.73
C ARG A 133 4.94 13.59 0.77
N ARG A 134 5.96 13.42 1.59
CA ARG A 134 5.90 13.70 3.03
C ARG A 134 5.64 15.17 3.31
N ARG A 135 6.40 16.08 2.67
CA ARG A 135 6.14 17.53 2.77
C ARG A 135 4.71 17.90 2.35
N ASN A 136 4.20 17.26 1.30
CA ASN A 136 2.83 17.50 0.84
C ASN A 136 1.79 16.91 1.82
N ALA A 137 2.06 15.80 2.47
CA ALA A 137 1.20 15.27 3.52
C ALA A 137 1.14 16.20 4.75
N ASP A 138 2.29 16.74 5.19
CA ASP A 138 2.36 17.72 6.28
C ASP A 138 1.61 19.01 5.90
N ARG A 139 1.71 19.43 4.64
CA ARG A 139 0.96 20.61 4.13
C ARG A 139 -0.54 20.36 4.15
N TYR A 140 -1.03 19.19 3.74
CA TYR A 140 -2.44 18.84 3.88
C TYR A 140 -2.90 18.89 5.33
N GLN A 141 -2.11 18.35 6.27
CA GLN A 141 -2.42 18.43 7.70
C GLN A 141 -2.63 19.89 8.15
N ARG A 142 -1.75 20.80 7.74
CA ARG A 142 -1.85 22.23 8.03
C ARG A 142 -3.09 22.86 7.40
N LEU A 143 -3.30 22.66 6.09
CA LEU A 143 -4.41 23.25 5.34
C LEU A 143 -5.78 22.81 5.88
N PHE A 144 -5.97 21.53 6.21
CA PHE A 144 -7.20 21.04 6.82
C PHE A 144 -7.43 21.62 8.22
N THR A 145 -6.38 21.83 8.99
CA THR A 145 -6.45 22.45 10.32
C THR A 145 -6.86 23.94 10.21
N GLU A 146 -6.22 24.69 9.33
CA GLU A 146 -6.51 26.11 9.07
C GLU A 146 -7.94 26.29 8.52
N ALA A 147 -8.41 25.38 7.67
CA ALA A 147 -9.77 25.37 7.14
C ALA A 147 -10.84 24.89 8.14
N GLN A 148 -10.46 24.48 9.35
CA GLN A 148 -11.35 23.96 10.41
C GLN A 148 -12.21 22.77 9.95
N LEU A 149 -11.64 21.85 9.16
CA LEU A 149 -12.35 20.70 8.59
C LEU A 149 -12.10 19.39 9.34
N LEU A 150 -11.41 19.40 10.48
CA LEU A 150 -11.02 18.18 11.22
C LEU A 150 -12.20 17.46 11.88
N ASP A 151 -13.36 18.10 12.02
CA ASP A 151 -14.63 17.51 12.47
C ASP A 151 -15.36 16.76 11.33
N ARG A 152 -15.01 17.03 10.07
CA ARG A 152 -15.59 16.44 8.85
C ARG A 152 -14.69 15.42 8.20
N VAL A 153 -13.37 15.62 8.27
CA VAL A 153 -12.35 14.85 7.58
C VAL A 153 -11.35 14.28 8.59
N ILE A 154 -11.28 12.96 8.68
CA ILE A 154 -10.27 12.28 9.50
C ILE A 154 -9.04 12.07 8.63
N LEU A 155 -7.95 12.73 8.99
CA LEU A 155 -6.68 12.67 8.27
C LEU A 155 -5.89 11.39 8.59
N PRO A 156 -4.99 10.93 7.71
CA PRO A 156 -4.11 9.81 8.00
C PRO A 156 -3.14 10.16 9.13
N VAL A 157 -2.86 9.19 10.00
CA VAL A 157 -1.93 9.32 11.12
C VAL A 157 -0.70 8.47 10.87
N THR A 158 0.49 9.06 11.03
CA THR A 158 1.73 8.28 11.08
C THR A 158 1.93 7.75 12.48
N THR A 159 1.91 6.43 12.63
CA THR A 159 2.14 5.75 13.92
C THR A 159 3.57 5.97 14.39
N PRO A 160 3.81 6.21 15.69
CA PRO A 160 5.15 6.38 16.23
C PRO A 160 6.09 5.24 15.82
N GLY A 161 7.32 5.58 15.44
CA GLY A 161 8.32 4.64 14.93
C GLY A 161 8.20 4.30 13.45
N ASN A 162 7.14 4.72 12.76
CA ASN A 162 6.98 4.51 11.33
C ASN A 162 7.51 5.68 10.49
N PHE A 163 8.12 5.33 9.36
CA PHE A 163 8.43 6.24 8.26
C PHE A 163 7.41 5.98 7.14
N HIS A 164 6.41 6.86 7.02
CA HIS A 164 5.33 6.75 6.02
C HIS A 164 5.76 7.38 4.70
N VAL A 165 5.59 6.65 3.57
CA VAL A 165 6.01 7.12 2.23
C VAL A 165 4.85 7.68 1.41
N TYR A 166 3.64 7.69 1.95
CA TYR A 166 2.42 8.24 1.34
C TYR A 166 2.27 7.85 -0.13
N ASN A 167 2.19 6.53 -0.38
CA ASN A 167 1.80 6.05 -1.70
C ASN A 167 0.40 6.58 -2.07
N GLN A 168 -0.50 6.62 -1.08
CA GLN A 168 -1.75 7.37 -1.10
C GLN A 168 -1.83 8.28 0.13
N TYR A 169 -2.50 9.43 -0.02
CA TYR A 169 -2.97 10.27 1.08
C TYR A 169 -4.47 10.01 1.26
N THR A 170 -4.79 9.09 2.15
CA THR A 170 -6.16 8.59 2.31
C THR A 170 -6.79 9.16 3.56
N VAL A 171 -7.85 9.90 3.37
CA VAL A 171 -8.70 10.45 4.44
C VAL A 171 -9.93 9.57 4.65
N ARG A 172 -10.61 9.75 5.79
CA ARG A 172 -11.92 9.16 6.02
C ARG A 172 -12.95 10.27 6.15
N VAL A 173 -14.05 10.12 5.42
CA VAL A 173 -15.11 11.13 5.33
C VAL A 173 -16.48 10.46 5.36
N ARG A 174 -17.46 11.13 5.94
CA ARG A 174 -18.87 10.78 5.73
C ARG A 174 -19.31 11.25 4.36
N GLN A 175 -20.35 10.65 3.78
CA GLN A 175 -20.85 10.99 2.44
C GLN A 175 -19.75 10.90 1.36
N ARG A 176 -18.87 9.89 1.47
CA ARG A 176 -17.68 9.71 0.65
C ARG A 176 -17.99 9.76 -0.85
N ASP A 177 -19.06 9.11 -1.31
CA ASP A 177 -19.39 9.01 -2.74
C ASP A 177 -19.91 10.34 -3.27
N ASP A 178 -20.71 11.08 -2.48
CA ASP A 178 -21.17 12.44 -2.84
C ASP A 178 -20.01 13.41 -2.92
N LEU A 179 -19.11 13.39 -1.94
CA LEU A 179 -17.90 14.21 -1.96
C LEU A 179 -17.01 13.86 -3.18
N ARG A 180 -16.83 12.58 -3.49
CA ARG A 180 -16.05 12.14 -4.66
C ARG A 180 -16.65 12.69 -5.96
N ASN A 181 -17.96 12.61 -6.12
CA ASN A 181 -18.65 13.13 -7.30
C ASN A 181 -18.50 14.66 -7.40
N PHE A 182 -18.70 15.38 -6.30
CA PHE A 182 -18.51 16.83 -6.24
C PHE A 182 -17.07 17.23 -6.60
N LEU A 183 -16.07 16.57 -6.03
CA LEU A 183 -14.66 16.84 -6.35
C LEU A 183 -14.36 16.61 -7.83
N LYS A 184 -14.91 15.54 -8.42
CA LYS A 184 -14.78 15.26 -9.85
C LYS A 184 -15.35 16.37 -10.72
N GLU A 185 -16.53 16.92 -10.37
CA GLU A 185 -17.15 18.07 -11.07
C GLU A 185 -16.30 19.33 -10.95
N LYS A 186 -15.56 19.49 -9.85
CA LYS A 186 -14.61 20.59 -9.62
C LYS A 186 -13.20 20.31 -10.22
N GLY A 187 -13.03 19.25 -11.00
CA GLY A 187 -11.74 18.90 -11.63
C GLY A 187 -10.69 18.34 -10.66
N VAL A 188 -11.07 17.93 -9.45
CA VAL A 188 -10.19 17.29 -8.48
C VAL A 188 -10.29 15.78 -8.62
N GLY A 189 -9.18 15.14 -9.01
CA GLY A 189 -9.06 13.67 -9.04
C GLY A 189 -9.04 13.11 -7.62
N SER A 190 -9.85 12.09 -7.36
CA SER A 190 -9.83 11.34 -6.10
C SER A 190 -10.22 9.88 -6.35
N GLU A 191 -9.75 8.96 -5.50
CA GLU A 191 -9.96 7.53 -5.73
C GLU A 191 -10.27 6.79 -4.43
N VAL A 192 -10.94 5.64 -4.53
CA VAL A 192 -11.34 4.80 -3.40
C VAL A 192 -10.52 3.52 -3.37
N TYR A 193 -9.69 3.37 -2.36
CA TYR A 193 -8.88 2.17 -2.13
C TYR A 193 -9.24 1.55 -0.77
N TYR A 194 -10.19 0.58 -0.68
CA TYR A 194 -10.93 -0.07 -1.77
C TYR A 194 -12.43 -0.04 -1.47
N PRO A 195 -13.32 -0.02 -2.50
CA PRO A 195 -14.76 0.17 -2.29
C PRO A 195 -15.46 -1.04 -1.69
N LEU A 196 -14.84 -2.22 -1.73
CA LEU A 196 -15.38 -3.46 -1.20
C LEU A 196 -14.28 -4.24 -0.46
N PRO A 197 -14.50 -4.63 0.82
CA PRO A 197 -13.52 -5.42 1.56
C PRO A 197 -13.35 -6.82 0.96
N MET A 198 -12.17 -7.42 1.13
CA MET A 198 -11.81 -8.72 0.54
C MET A 198 -12.84 -9.82 0.83
N HIS A 199 -13.32 -9.93 2.07
CA HIS A 199 -14.26 -10.98 2.49
C HIS A 199 -15.66 -10.86 1.85
N LEU A 200 -16.01 -9.70 1.30
CA LEU A 200 -17.27 -9.47 0.59
C LEU A 200 -17.12 -9.59 -0.95
N GLN A 201 -15.92 -9.85 -1.44
CA GLN A 201 -15.69 -10.10 -2.86
C GLN A 201 -16.32 -11.44 -3.28
N ASN A 202 -16.95 -11.48 -4.45
CA ASN A 202 -17.63 -12.68 -4.95
C ASN A 202 -16.73 -13.91 -5.01
N CYS A 203 -15.44 -13.74 -5.31
CA CYS A 203 -14.46 -14.81 -5.36
C CYS A 203 -14.15 -15.45 -4.00
N TYR A 204 -14.57 -14.83 -2.89
CA TYR A 204 -14.36 -15.33 -1.52
C TYR A 204 -15.65 -15.71 -0.80
N ARG A 205 -16.83 -15.67 -1.48
CA ARG A 205 -18.11 -16.00 -0.84
C ARG A 205 -18.15 -17.41 -0.23
N ASP A 206 -17.42 -18.36 -0.83
CA ASP A 206 -17.39 -19.75 -0.37
C ASP A 206 -16.61 -19.92 0.94
N LEU A 207 -15.91 -18.88 1.45
CA LEU A 207 -15.30 -18.87 2.77
C LEU A 207 -16.31 -18.66 3.90
N GLY A 208 -17.59 -18.36 3.59
CA GLY A 208 -18.67 -18.23 4.56
C GLY A 208 -18.69 -16.92 5.35
N TYR A 209 -17.89 -15.93 4.97
CA TYR A 209 -17.95 -14.58 5.55
C TYR A 209 -19.11 -13.78 4.93
N HIS A 210 -19.67 -12.87 5.72
CA HIS A 210 -20.79 -12.01 5.33
C HIS A 210 -20.61 -10.60 5.88
N LYS A 211 -21.49 -9.67 5.50
CA LYS A 211 -21.50 -8.31 6.06
C LYS A 211 -21.63 -8.38 7.58
N GLY A 212 -20.80 -7.63 8.28
CA GLY A 212 -20.66 -7.64 9.72
C GLY A 212 -19.54 -8.56 10.25
N SER A 213 -18.95 -9.43 9.42
CA SER A 213 -17.84 -10.30 9.84
C SER A 213 -16.57 -9.53 10.18
N PHE A 214 -16.29 -8.42 9.46
CA PHE A 214 -15.12 -7.56 9.68
C PHE A 214 -15.52 -6.07 9.66
N PRO A 215 -16.19 -5.58 10.73
CA PRO A 215 -16.83 -4.25 10.72
C PRO A 215 -15.87 -3.08 10.54
N VAL A 216 -14.59 -3.22 10.92
CA VAL A 216 -13.58 -2.18 10.72
C VAL A 216 -13.23 -2.03 9.24
N SER A 217 -13.02 -3.16 8.53
CA SER A 217 -12.74 -3.15 7.08
C SER A 217 -13.94 -2.66 6.28
N GLU A 218 -15.15 -3.04 6.69
CA GLU A 218 -16.40 -2.63 6.06
C GLU A 218 -16.61 -1.12 6.18
N ARG A 219 -16.44 -0.57 7.38
CA ARG A 219 -16.51 0.87 7.61
C ARG A 219 -15.42 1.63 6.84
N ALA A 220 -14.18 1.11 6.81
CA ALA A 220 -13.12 1.72 6.04
C ALA A 220 -13.49 1.80 4.56
N ALA A 221 -14.04 0.73 3.97
CA ALA A 221 -14.47 0.72 2.57
C ALA A 221 -15.58 1.76 2.26
N GLU A 222 -16.41 2.08 3.24
CA GLU A 222 -17.48 3.09 3.11
C GLU A 222 -16.95 4.53 3.24
N GLU A 223 -15.87 4.76 4.01
CA GLU A 223 -15.44 6.10 4.41
C GLU A 223 -14.15 6.58 3.72
N VAL A 224 -13.28 5.69 3.21
CA VAL A 224 -11.97 6.09 2.68
C VAL A 224 -12.07 6.80 1.34
N LEU A 225 -11.28 7.88 1.20
CA LEU A 225 -11.10 8.64 -0.04
C LEU A 225 -9.65 9.07 -0.14
N SER A 226 -8.97 8.72 -1.22
CA SER A 226 -7.60 9.13 -1.48
C SER A 226 -7.56 10.42 -2.28
N LEU A 227 -6.89 11.42 -1.72
CA LEU A 227 -6.67 12.74 -2.33
C LEU A 227 -5.37 12.72 -3.16
N PRO A 228 -5.21 13.66 -4.10
CA PRO A 228 -4.00 13.77 -4.90
C PRO A 228 -2.75 13.87 -4.02
N ILE A 229 -1.75 13.02 -4.27
CA ILE A 229 -0.45 13.06 -3.59
C ILE A 229 0.66 12.59 -4.54
N TYR A 230 1.60 13.45 -4.86
CA TYR A 230 2.82 13.20 -5.61
C TYR A 230 3.86 14.26 -5.23
N ALA A 231 5.13 14.06 -5.59
CA ALA A 231 6.23 14.89 -5.10
C ALA A 231 6.12 16.35 -5.54
N GLU A 232 5.64 16.58 -6.77
CA GLU A 232 5.57 17.87 -7.44
C GLU A 232 4.24 18.62 -7.22
N LEU A 233 3.33 18.05 -6.41
CA LEU A 233 2.04 18.69 -6.10
C LEU A 233 2.27 20.04 -5.40
N THR A 234 1.75 21.13 -6.02
CA THR A 234 1.99 22.50 -5.54
C THR A 234 1.09 22.85 -4.34
N GLU A 235 1.46 23.92 -3.63
CA GLU A 235 0.65 24.42 -2.51
C GLU A 235 -0.72 24.92 -2.97
N GLU A 236 -0.77 25.60 -4.11
CA GLU A 236 -2.01 26.12 -4.69
C GLU A 236 -2.97 24.98 -5.06
N GLN A 237 -2.44 23.90 -5.64
CA GLN A 237 -3.24 22.72 -5.96
C GLN A 237 -3.81 22.07 -4.70
N GLN A 238 -3.00 21.92 -3.65
CA GLN A 238 -3.48 21.38 -2.38
C GLN A 238 -4.50 22.29 -1.68
N ALA A 239 -4.25 23.62 -1.68
CA ALA A 239 -5.19 24.60 -1.14
C ALA A 239 -6.54 24.52 -1.86
N TYR A 240 -6.52 24.39 -3.19
CA TYR A 240 -7.72 24.20 -3.99
C TYR A 240 -8.50 22.92 -3.60
N VAL A 241 -7.81 21.79 -3.44
CA VAL A 241 -8.44 20.54 -2.99
C VAL A 241 -9.15 20.74 -1.64
N VAL A 242 -8.46 21.35 -0.66
CA VAL A 242 -9.03 21.58 0.68
C VAL A 242 -10.17 22.60 0.63
N GLN A 243 -10.07 23.65 -0.20
CA GLN A 243 -11.14 24.61 -0.42
C GLN A 243 -12.40 23.95 -0.98
N MET A 244 -12.28 23.07 -1.98
CA MET A 244 -13.42 22.34 -2.56
C MET A 244 -14.07 21.40 -1.55
N ILE A 245 -13.29 20.72 -0.72
CA ILE A 245 -13.84 19.92 0.37
C ILE A 245 -14.59 20.79 1.39
N GLY A 246 -14.05 21.97 1.73
CA GLY A 246 -14.72 22.93 2.60
C GLY A 246 -16.03 23.48 1.99
N GLU A 247 -16.06 23.69 0.67
CA GLU A 247 -17.28 24.11 -0.05
C GLU A 247 -18.38 23.04 0.01
N PHE A 248 -18.02 21.77 -0.13
CA PHE A 248 -18.95 20.64 -0.04
C PHE A 248 -19.63 20.53 1.33
N TYR A 249 -18.94 20.87 2.42
CA TYR A 249 -19.47 20.76 3.79
C TYR A 249 -20.14 22.04 4.32
N ARG A 250 -20.23 23.11 3.56
CA ARG A 250 -20.99 24.35 3.92
C ARG A 250 -22.45 24.18 3.61
#